data_1d73341ebf5ca1f131417c5830ce260b
#
_entry.id   1d73341ebf5ca1f131417c5830ce260b
#
_cell.length_a   1.000
_cell.length_b   1.000
_cell.length_c   1.000
_cell.angle_alpha   90.00
_cell.angle_beta   90.00
_cell.angle_gamma   90.00
#
_symmetry.space_group_name_H-M   'P 1'
#
loop_
_entity.id
_entity.type
_entity.pdbx_description
1 polymer ?
#
loop_
_entity_poly.entity_id
_entity_poly.type
_entity_poly.pdbx_seq_one_letter_code
_entity_poly.pdbx_strand_id
1 'polypeptide(L)'
;DGLTARRHIPRLGSKSGAISGETTSFLGGACVARKSALDQVGGYSADLFYSMEETDLSWRILNAGWKIFYAADLQVEHPRTEPTRHSEAIYLTFRNRIWIAKANLPVILIPVYILTWLGITVARNLSSSKALLAIFKGFISGLSSSPLNRSPLSWKTVARMTKLGRPPII
;
A
#
# COMPACT_ATOMS: atom_id res chain seq x y z
N ASP A 1 10.38 8.13 -11.07
CA ASP A 1 10.87 7.83 -9.73
C ASP A 1 10.97 6.31 -9.52
N GLY A 2 12.18 5.76 -9.65
CA GLY A 2 12.44 4.32 -9.59
C GLY A 2 12.12 3.63 -8.25
N LEU A 3 11.74 4.37 -7.23
CA LEU A 3 11.32 3.82 -5.92
C LEU A 3 9.88 3.34 -5.93
N THR A 4 9.00 3.99 -6.67
CA THR A 4 7.58 3.61 -6.75
C THR A 4 7.42 2.35 -7.58
N ALA A 5 8.12 2.24 -8.70
CA ALA A 5 8.09 1.06 -9.56
C ALA A 5 8.55 -0.22 -8.84
N ARG A 6 9.53 -0.15 -7.93
CA ARG A 6 10.08 -1.33 -7.24
C ARG A 6 9.10 -2.06 -6.32
N ARG A 7 8.05 -1.42 -5.83
CA ARG A 7 7.06 -2.08 -4.98
C ARG A 7 6.17 -3.06 -5.71
N HIS A 8 5.96 -2.84 -7.00
CA HIS A 8 5.04 -3.63 -7.83
C HIS A 8 5.74 -4.72 -8.63
N ILE A 9 7.08 -4.74 -8.58
CA ILE A 9 7.91 -5.76 -9.23
C ILE A 9 8.05 -6.98 -8.31
N PRO A 10 8.03 -8.21 -8.85
CA PRO A 10 8.32 -9.42 -8.09
C PRO A 10 9.68 -9.31 -7.38
N ARG A 11 9.74 -9.61 -6.09
CA ARG A 11 10.98 -9.48 -5.32
C ARG A 11 11.84 -10.74 -5.36
N LEU A 12 11.20 -11.90 -5.52
CA LEU A 12 11.90 -13.18 -5.61
C LEU A 12 12.32 -13.44 -7.06
N GLY A 13 13.63 -13.51 -7.29
CA GLY A 13 14.21 -13.88 -8.59
C GLY A 13 14.52 -12.71 -9.53
N SER A 14 14.13 -11.48 -9.22
CA SER A 14 14.43 -10.33 -10.09
C SER A 14 14.82 -9.08 -9.31
N LYS A 15 16.00 -8.56 -9.63
CA LYS A 15 16.42 -7.20 -9.23
C LYS A 15 16.02 -6.15 -10.27
N SER A 16 15.53 -6.57 -11.43
CA SER A 16 15.12 -5.72 -12.55
C SER A 16 13.65 -5.89 -12.86
N GLY A 17 12.97 -4.85 -13.33
CA GLY A 17 11.60 -4.91 -13.81
C GLY A 17 11.42 -5.72 -15.10
N ALA A 18 12.42 -6.50 -15.52
CA ALA A 18 12.43 -7.26 -16.78
C ALA A 18 11.77 -8.65 -16.68
N ILE A 19 11.40 -9.10 -15.46
CA ILE A 19 10.85 -10.44 -15.27
C ILE A 19 9.44 -10.35 -14.73
N SER A 20 8.48 -10.90 -15.47
CA SER A 20 7.09 -11.04 -15.08
C SER A 20 6.93 -12.02 -13.92
N GLY A 21 5.95 -11.81 -13.04
CA GLY A 21 5.71 -12.72 -11.95
C GLY A 21 4.68 -12.25 -10.94
N GLU A 22 4.39 -13.10 -9.97
CA GLU A 22 3.45 -12.78 -8.90
C GLU A 22 4.03 -11.72 -7.95
N THR A 23 3.20 -10.76 -7.60
CA THR A 23 3.53 -9.65 -6.70
C THR A 23 2.43 -9.44 -5.66
N THR A 24 2.66 -8.52 -4.73
CA THR A 24 1.72 -8.24 -3.63
C THR A 24 1.03 -6.89 -3.75
N SER A 25 1.34 -6.12 -4.78
CA SER A 25 0.72 -4.81 -5.04
C SER A 25 0.76 -4.47 -6.52
N PHE A 26 -0.03 -3.48 -6.92
CA PHE A 26 -0.07 -2.96 -8.28
C PHE A 26 -0.01 -1.42 -8.27
N LEU A 27 0.17 -0.82 -9.45
CA LEU A 27 0.08 0.64 -9.67
C LEU A 27 -1.31 0.96 -10.20
N GLY A 28 -2.04 1.86 -9.54
CA GLY A 28 -3.39 2.25 -9.95
C GLY A 28 -3.46 2.82 -11.37
N GLY A 29 -2.44 3.60 -11.77
CA GLY A 29 -2.36 4.18 -13.12
C GLY A 29 -1.91 3.20 -14.22
N ALA A 30 -1.56 1.95 -13.88
CA ALA A 30 -1.05 0.95 -14.83
C ALA A 30 -1.47 -0.45 -14.42
N CYS A 31 -2.77 -0.70 -14.37
CA CYS A 31 -3.31 -2.00 -14.00
C CYS A 31 -4.56 -2.36 -14.81
N VAL A 32 -4.78 -3.68 -14.95
CA VAL A 32 -6.03 -4.25 -15.44
C VAL A 32 -6.53 -5.23 -14.38
N ALA A 33 -7.76 -5.09 -13.98
CA ALA A 33 -8.38 -5.96 -12.97
C ALA A 33 -9.55 -6.75 -13.55
N ARG A 34 -9.69 -8.01 -13.15
CA ARG A 34 -10.90 -8.77 -13.45
C ARG A 34 -12.08 -8.15 -12.72
N LYS A 35 -13.17 -7.88 -13.45
CA LYS A 35 -14.39 -7.34 -12.86
C LYS A 35 -14.89 -8.22 -11.70
N SER A 36 -14.89 -9.55 -11.87
CA SER A 36 -15.32 -10.48 -10.80
C SER A 36 -14.47 -10.39 -9.53
N ALA A 37 -13.18 -10.06 -9.63
CA ALA A 37 -12.34 -9.83 -8.45
C ALA A 37 -12.76 -8.55 -7.72
N LEU A 38 -13.01 -7.47 -8.48
CA LEU A 38 -13.48 -6.20 -7.92
C LEU A 38 -14.87 -6.33 -7.32
N ASP A 39 -15.80 -7.03 -8.00
CA ASP A 39 -17.14 -7.28 -7.48
C ASP A 39 -17.11 -8.04 -6.15
N GLN A 40 -16.18 -9.00 -6.00
CA GLN A 40 -16.03 -9.77 -4.76
C GLN A 40 -15.47 -8.94 -3.60
N VAL A 41 -14.53 -8.04 -3.86
CA VAL A 41 -13.83 -7.30 -2.79
C VAL A 41 -14.29 -5.85 -2.63
N GLY A 42 -15.12 -5.31 -3.53
CA GLY A 42 -15.74 -3.98 -3.41
C GLY A 42 -14.92 -2.82 -3.96
N GLY A 43 -13.96 -3.03 -4.86
CA GLY A 43 -13.23 -1.94 -5.52
C GLY A 43 -12.38 -1.06 -4.58
N TYR A 44 -12.12 0.19 -4.99
CA TYR A 44 -11.41 1.18 -4.18
C TYR A 44 -12.29 1.74 -3.05
N SER A 45 -11.71 1.94 -1.87
CA SER A 45 -12.39 2.63 -0.77
C SER A 45 -12.33 4.15 -0.98
N ALA A 46 -13.49 4.79 -1.13
CA ALA A 46 -13.59 6.24 -1.29
C ALA A 46 -13.06 7.02 -0.06
N ASP A 47 -13.16 6.43 1.13
CA ASP A 47 -12.71 7.04 2.38
C ASP A 47 -11.20 7.34 2.39
N LEU A 48 -10.42 6.58 1.64
CA LEU A 48 -8.97 6.80 1.55
C LEU A 48 -8.65 8.08 0.78
N PHE A 49 -9.51 8.50 -0.15
CA PHE A 49 -9.40 9.70 -0.98
C PHE A 49 -8.09 9.79 -1.79
N TYR A 50 -6.94 9.72 -1.15
CA TYR A 50 -5.61 9.84 -1.76
C TYR A 50 -4.57 9.05 -1.00
N SER A 51 -3.79 8.24 -1.72
CA SER A 51 -2.72 7.38 -1.20
C SER A 51 -3.20 6.19 -0.36
N MET A 52 -2.55 5.07 -0.51
CA MET A 52 -2.78 3.78 0.14
C MET A 52 -3.99 2.97 -0.38
N GLU A 53 -4.77 3.51 -1.32
CA GLU A 53 -5.92 2.85 -1.94
C GLU A 53 -5.53 1.57 -2.68
N GLU A 54 -4.41 1.58 -3.41
CA GLU A 54 -3.91 0.38 -4.09
C GLU A 54 -3.39 -0.66 -3.10
N THR A 55 -2.83 -0.22 -1.99
CA THR A 55 -2.36 -1.13 -0.94
C THR A 55 -3.54 -1.84 -0.28
N ASP A 56 -4.57 -1.09 0.08
CA ASP A 56 -5.80 -1.63 0.66
C ASP A 56 -6.46 -2.64 -0.29
N LEU A 57 -6.69 -2.23 -1.54
CA LEU A 57 -7.32 -3.09 -2.55
C LEU A 57 -6.46 -4.33 -2.85
N SER A 58 -5.14 -4.18 -2.94
CA SER A 58 -4.22 -5.31 -3.12
C SER A 58 -4.36 -6.34 -2.01
N TRP A 59 -4.42 -5.90 -0.77
CA TRP A 59 -4.54 -6.79 0.38
C TRP A 59 -5.89 -7.52 0.40
N ARG A 60 -6.99 -6.82 0.09
CA ARG A 60 -8.32 -7.47 -0.01
C ARG A 60 -8.38 -8.48 -1.16
N ILE A 61 -7.82 -8.16 -2.33
CA ILE A 61 -7.72 -9.06 -3.47
C ILE A 61 -6.93 -10.33 -3.12
N LEU A 62 -5.75 -10.18 -2.49
CA LEU A 62 -4.93 -11.32 -2.06
C LEU A 62 -5.63 -12.17 -1.00
N ASN A 63 -6.34 -11.54 -0.05
CA ASN A 63 -7.07 -12.23 1.01
C ASN A 63 -8.28 -13.01 0.48
N ALA A 64 -8.89 -12.54 -0.59
CA ALA A 64 -9.94 -13.24 -1.32
C ALA A 64 -9.43 -14.42 -2.19
N GLY A 65 -8.10 -14.66 -2.19
CA GLY A 65 -7.47 -15.78 -2.91
C GLY A 65 -7.01 -15.46 -4.32
N TRP A 66 -7.25 -14.25 -4.82
CA TRP A 66 -6.78 -13.83 -6.13
C TRP A 66 -5.25 -13.64 -6.17
N LYS A 67 -4.72 -13.51 -7.38
CA LYS A 67 -3.31 -13.21 -7.63
C LYS A 67 -3.17 -11.83 -8.24
N ILE A 68 -2.08 -11.16 -7.88
CA ILE A 68 -1.63 -9.95 -8.55
C ILE A 68 -0.38 -10.34 -9.35
N PHE A 69 -0.39 -10.05 -10.64
CA PHE A 69 0.67 -10.45 -11.55
C PHE A 69 1.29 -9.21 -12.20
N TYR A 70 2.59 -9.09 -12.12
CA TYR A 70 3.36 -8.08 -12.82
C TYR A 70 3.74 -8.60 -14.20
N ALA A 71 3.33 -7.89 -15.26
CA ALA A 71 3.65 -8.19 -16.65
C ALA A 71 4.73 -7.23 -17.15
N ALA A 72 5.96 -7.71 -17.27
CA ALA A 72 7.12 -6.89 -17.62
C ALA A 72 7.11 -6.42 -19.08
N ASP A 73 6.41 -7.13 -19.94
CA ASP A 73 6.22 -6.84 -21.36
C ASP A 73 5.15 -5.77 -21.64
N LEU A 74 4.33 -5.46 -20.64
CA LEU A 74 3.32 -4.40 -20.74
C LEU A 74 3.88 -3.09 -20.18
N GLN A 75 4.04 -2.10 -21.04
CA GLN A 75 4.55 -0.79 -20.67
C GLN A 75 3.48 0.28 -20.81
N VAL A 76 3.40 1.17 -19.83
CA VAL A 76 2.51 2.32 -19.83
C VAL A 76 3.33 3.58 -19.64
N GLU A 77 3.16 4.55 -20.54
CA GLU A 77 3.71 5.88 -20.35
C GLU A 77 2.83 6.67 -19.39
N HIS A 78 3.45 7.17 -18.33
CA HIS A 78 2.76 8.01 -17.35
C HIS A 78 3.40 9.39 -17.29
N PRO A 79 2.62 10.46 -17.47
CA PRO A 79 3.15 11.82 -17.35
C PRO A 79 3.81 12.03 -15.99
N ARG A 80 4.92 12.77 -15.98
CA ARG A 80 5.52 13.19 -14.71
C ARG A 80 4.51 14.09 -13.98
N THR A 81 4.13 13.68 -12.78
CA THR A 81 3.31 14.50 -11.89
C THR A 81 4.20 15.12 -10.82
N GLU A 82 3.95 16.39 -10.51
CA GLU A 82 4.63 17.05 -9.41
C GLU A 82 4.39 16.29 -8.09
N PRO A 83 5.45 16.02 -7.29
CA PRO A 83 5.33 15.32 -6.02
C PRO A 83 4.39 16.02 -5.01
N THR A 84 4.14 17.31 -5.23
CA THR A 84 3.35 18.19 -4.36
C THR A 84 1.91 18.39 -4.84
N ARG A 85 1.43 17.56 -5.78
CA ARG A 85 0.07 17.67 -6.33
C ARG A 85 -1.03 17.82 -5.27
N HIS A 86 -0.81 17.25 -4.09
CA HIS A 86 -1.69 17.42 -2.94
C HIS A 86 -0.87 17.91 -1.75
N SER A 87 -1.17 19.13 -1.27
CA SER A 87 -0.48 19.75 -0.13
C SER A 87 -0.53 18.91 1.15
N GLU A 88 -1.54 18.05 1.29
CA GLU A 88 -1.75 17.17 2.43
C GLU A 88 -1.28 15.72 2.21
N ALA A 89 -0.52 15.45 1.14
CA ALA A 89 -0.12 14.10 0.77
C ALA A 89 0.54 13.30 1.93
N ILE A 90 1.44 13.93 2.68
CA ILE A 90 2.13 13.28 3.81
C ILE A 90 1.14 12.93 4.93
N TYR A 91 0.27 13.88 5.28
CA TYR A 91 -0.77 13.69 6.29
C TYR A 91 -1.70 12.54 5.89
N LEU A 92 -2.27 12.59 4.68
CA LEU A 92 -3.20 11.58 4.17
C LEU A 92 -2.54 10.20 4.09
N THR A 93 -1.32 10.13 3.56
CA THR A 93 -0.58 8.87 3.47
C THR A 93 -0.39 8.23 4.85
N PHE A 94 -0.02 9.02 5.86
CA PHE A 94 0.25 8.46 7.18
C PHE A 94 -1.04 8.09 7.92
N ARG A 95 -2.08 8.91 7.84
CA ARG A 95 -3.42 8.60 8.34
C ARG A 95 -3.96 7.30 7.73
N ASN A 96 -3.92 7.21 6.40
CA ASN A 96 -4.46 6.07 5.67
C ASN A 96 -3.68 4.78 5.96
N ARG A 97 -2.35 4.86 6.19
CA ARG A 97 -1.56 3.71 6.66
C ARG A 97 -2.12 3.11 7.95
N ILE A 98 -2.48 3.95 8.90
CA ILE A 98 -3.04 3.49 10.17
C ILE A 98 -4.42 2.88 9.95
N TRP A 99 -5.25 3.52 9.13
CA TRP A 99 -6.57 2.99 8.80
C TRP A 99 -6.52 1.63 8.14
N ILE A 100 -5.69 1.45 7.10
CA ILE A 100 -5.57 0.15 6.44
C ILE A 100 -4.94 -0.91 7.36
N ALA A 101 -4.01 -0.52 8.24
CA ALA A 101 -3.47 -1.43 9.24
C ALA A 101 -4.57 -1.92 10.20
N LYS A 102 -5.38 -1.01 10.73
CA LYS A 102 -6.50 -1.33 11.61
C LYS A 102 -7.56 -2.20 10.91
N ALA A 103 -7.83 -1.92 9.64
CA ALA A 103 -8.83 -2.66 8.86
C ALA A 103 -8.33 -4.06 8.43
N ASN A 104 -7.10 -4.14 7.90
CA ASN A 104 -6.66 -5.31 7.15
C ASN A 104 -5.61 -6.17 7.86
N LEU A 105 -4.95 -5.71 8.94
CA LEU A 105 -3.92 -6.54 9.56
C LEU A 105 -4.44 -7.36 10.75
N PRO A 106 -3.90 -8.58 10.96
CA PRO A 106 -4.00 -9.24 12.26
C PRO A 106 -3.55 -8.32 13.38
N VAL A 107 -4.25 -8.32 14.52
CA VAL A 107 -4.06 -7.35 15.61
C VAL A 107 -2.59 -7.22 16.02
N ILE A 108 -1.87 -8.33 16.13
CA ILE A 108 -0.46 -8.37 16.53
C ILE A 108 0.47 -7.66 15.54
N LEU A 109 0.12 -7.57 14.26
CA LEU A 109 0.91 -6.92 13.23
C LEU A 109 0.64 -5.40 13.15
N ILE A 110 -0.46 -4.91 13.71
CA ILE A 110 -0.83 -3.49 13.65
C ILE A 110 0.26 -2.60 14.26
N PRO A 111 0.68 -2.78 15.52
CA PRO A 111 1.72 -1.95 16.10
C PRO A 111 3.06 -2.07 15.37
N VAL A 112 3.42 -3.27 14.93
CA VAL A 112 4.66 -3.50 14.17
C VAL A 112 4.64 -2.68 12.88
N TYR A 113 3.56 -2.74 12.11
CA TYR A 113 3.41 -1.97 10.88
C TYR A 113 3.47 -0.46 11.14
N ILE A 114 2.70 0.03 12.13
CA ILE A 114 2.63 1.47 12.43
C ILE A 114 4.00 2.00 12.85
N LEU A 115 4.69 1.32 13.77
CA LEU A 115 6.00 1.75 14.27
C LEU A 115 7.08 1.69 13.17
N THR A 116 7.08 0.64 12.36
CA THR A 116 8.00 0.52 11.21
C THR A 116 7.84 1.71 10.26
N TRP A 117 6.61 2.00 9.86
CA TRP A 117 6.36 3.10 8.91
C TRP A 117 6.49 4.48 9.54
N LEU A 118 6.23 4.63 10.84
CA LEU A 118 6.53 5.87 11.57
C LEU A 118 8.05 6.14 11.51
N GLY A 119 8.86 5.17 11.90
CA GLY A 119 10.32 5.30 11.87
C GLY A 119 10.85 5.63 10.46
N ILE A 120 10.41 4.88 9.43
CA ILE A 120 10.82 5.13 8.03
C ILE A 120 10.39 6.53 7.56
N THR A 121 9.14 6.93 7.85
CA THR A 121 8.60 8.20 7.34
C THR A 121 9.25 9.37 8.05
N VAL A 122 9.45 9.30 9.36
CA VAL A 122 10.17 10.33 10.12
C VAL A 122 11.62 10.45 9.64
N ALA A 123 12.36 9.34 9.53
CA ALA A 123 13.75 9.34 9.09
C ALA A 123 13.94 9.98 7.69
N ARG A 124 12.97 9.81 6.80
CA ARG A 124 13.00 10.43 5.45
C ARG A 124 12.64 11.91 5.41
N ASN A 125 12.10 12.45 6.50
CA ASN A 125 11.59 13.83 6.56
C ASN A 125 12.19 14.65 7.70
N LEU A 126 13.32 14.22 8.27
CA LEU A 126 13.97 14.89 9.42
C LEU A 126 14.30 16.37 9.15
N SER A 127 14.58 16.73 7.91
CA SER A 127 14.92 18.10 7.51
C SER A 127 13.71 19.03 7.36
N SER A 128 12.48 18.54 7.47
CA SER A 128 11.26 19.31 7.21
C SER A 128 10.31 19.30 8.41
N SER A 129 10.30 20.38 9.18
CA SER A 129 9.37 20.55 10.30
C SER A 129 7.89 20.48 9.88
N LYS A 130 7.57 20.99 8.68
CA LYS A 130 6.20 20.89 8.11
C LYS A 130 5.81 19.42 7.85
N ALA A 131 6.72 18.62 7.30
CA ALA A 131 6.48 17.21 7.08
C ALA A 131 6.33 16.43 8.39
N LEU A 132 7.17 16.70 9.39
CA LEU A 132 7.06 16.08 10.71
C LEU A 132 5.72 16.41 11.40
N LEU A 133 5.28 17.66 11.30
CA LEU A 133 3.97 18.06 11.82
C LEU A 133 2.82 17.35 11.08
N ALA A 134 2.92 17.20 9.75
CA ALA A 134 1.92 16.47 8.96
C ALA A 134 1.87 14.98 9.34
N ILE A 135 3.03 14.34 9.58
CA ILE A 135 3.12 12.96 10.05
C ILE A 135 2.44 12.83 11.42
N PHE A 136 2.74 13.74 12.35
CA PHE A 136 2.13 13.73 13.69
C PHE A 136 0.61 13.89 13.63
N LYS A 137 0.11 14.87 12.85
CA LYS A 137 -1.34 15.04 12.65
C LYS A 137 -1.98 13.81 12.03
N GLY A 138 -1.34 13.22 11.01
CA GLY A 138 -1.81 11.99 10.38
C GLY A 138 -1.83 10.80 11.35
N PHE A 139 -0.83 10.70 12.23
CA PHE A 139 -0.76 9.69 13.27
C PHE A 139 -1.93 9.79 14.25
N ILE A 140 -2.17 10.98 14.82
CA ILE A 140 -3.29 11.19 15.74
C ILE A 140 -4.63 10.94 15.05
N SER A 141 -4.84 11.50 13.86
CA SER A 141 -6.08 11.29 13.10
C SER A 141 -6.32 9.81 12.74
N GLY A 142 -5.27 9.09 12.35
CA GLY A 142 -5.37 7.66 12.05
C GLY A 142 -5.70 6.79 13.26
N LEU A 143 -5.21 7.16 14.45
CA LEU A 143 -5.52 6.45 15.69
C LEU A 143 -6.94 6.72 16.18
N SER A 144 -7.40 7.97 16.12
CA SER A 144 -8.67 8.42 16.70
C SER A 144 -9.88 7.85 15.95
N SER A 145 -9.79 7.64 14.65
CA SER A 145 -10.91 7.13 13.83
C SER A 145 -10.44 6.18 12.74
N SER A 146 -11.36 5.41 12.18
CA SER A 146 -11.18 4.66 10.94
C SER A 146 -12.56 4.39 10.34
N PRO A 147 -12.85 4.88 9.12
CA PRO A 147 -14.10 4.59 8.43
C PRO A 147 -14.11 3.21 7.77
N LEU A 148 -12.93 2.56 7.66
CA LEU A 148 -12.81 1.27 6.98
C LEU A 148 -13.34 0.12 7.84
N ASN A 149 -14.10 -0.76 7.21
CA ASN A 149 -14.57 -1.99 7.83
C ASN A 149 -13.41 -2.95 8.09
N ARG A 150 -13.41 -3.56 9.28
CA ARG A 150 -12.37 -4.52 9.65
C ARG A 150 -12.58 -5.87 8.96
N SER A 151 -11.59 -6.26 8.13
CA SER A 151 -11.51 -7.56 7.46
C SER A 151 -10.05 -8.04 7.43
N PRO A 152 -9.53 -8.62 8.53
CA PRO A 152 -8.12 -8.93 8.66
C PRO A 152 -7.65 -9.97 7.64
N LEU A 153 -6.44 -9.78 7.13
CA LEU A 153 -5.72 -10.77 6.35
C LEU A 153 -5.63 -12.09 7.13
N SER A 154 -5.94 -13.19 6.46
CA SER A 154 -5.68 -14.51 7.00
C SER A 154 -4.17 -14.75 7.15
N TRP A 155 -3.77 -15.55 8.12
CA TRP A 155 -2.37 -15.93 8.27
C TRP A 155 -1.81 -16.66 7.03
N LYS A 156 -2.68 -17.34 6.28
CA LYS A 156 -2.33 -17.94 4.99
C LYS A 156 -1.92 -16.84 3.99
N THR A 157 -2.66 -15.74 3.94
CA THR A 157 -2.34 -14.58 3.08
C THR A 157 -1.06 -13.89 3.54
N VAL A 158 -0.89 -13.67 4.84
CA VAL A 158 0.35 -13.12 5.41
C VAL A 158 1.56 -13.98 5.03
N ALA A 159 1.47 -15.30 5.19
CA ALA A 159 2.52 -16.23 4.81
C ALA A 159 2.83 -16.19 3.31
N ARG A 160 1.79 -16.13 2.45
CA ARG A 160 1.96 -15.99 1.00
C ARG A 160 2.71 -14.68 0.65
N MET A 161 2.30 -13.55 1.21
CA MET A 161 2.96 -12.27 0.98
C MET A 161 4.42 -12.30 1.44
N THR A 162 4.69 -12.93 2.59
CA THR A 162 6.05 -13.13 3.11
C THR A 162 6.90 -13.98 2.17
N LYS A 163 6.35 -15.09 1.63
CA LYS A 163 7.03 -15.93 0.62
C LYS A 163 7.33 -15.16 -0.66
N LEU A 164 6.48 -14.22 -1.06
CA LEU A 164 6.72 -13.31 -2.17
C LEU A 164 7.75 -12.20 -1.84
N GLY A 165 8.35 -12.23 -0.66
CA GLY A 165 9.37 -11.29 -0.22
C GLY A 165 8.83 -9.91 0.19
N ARG A 166 7.52 -9.80 0.42
CA ARG A 166 6.85 -8.56 0.83
C ARG A 166 5.81 -8.84 1.92
N PRO A 167 6.28 -9.12 3.16
CA PRO A 167 5.36 -9.25 4.28
C PRO A 167 4.54 -7.95 4.44
N PRO A 168 3.28 -8.04 4.91
CA PRO A 168 2.39 -6.87 5.01
C PRO A 168 2.77 -5.89 6.13
N ILE A 169 4.01 -5.87 6.55
CA ILE A 169 4.57 -4.96 7.56
C ILE A 169 5.61 -4.00 6.98
N ILE A 170 6.01 -4.22 5.69
CA ILE A 170 7.03 -3.39 5.00
C ILE A 170 6.51 -2.99 3.63
#